data_26488bacddb3c49e834f337e262042ce
#
_entry.id   26488bacddb3c49e834f337e262042ce
#
_cell.length_a   1.000
_cell.length_b   1.000
_cell.length_c   1.000
_cell.angle_alpha   90.00
_cell.angle_beta   90.00
_cell.angle_gamma   90.00
#
_symmetry.space_group_name_H-M   'P 1'
#
loop_
_entity.id
_entity.type
_entity.pdbx_description
1 polymer ?
#
loop_
_entity_poly.entity_id
_entity_poly.type
_entity_poly.pdbx_seq_one_letter_code
_entity_poly.pdbx_strand_id
1 'polypeptide(L)'
;LGPFYLPAYGNGVRAGIVELGRHLIGENPIELQKLNRLMDAALKGHAYVKSGIDMACWDILGKVTNQPVCMLMGGRYGDSVNLYRAISQEAPEAMANKVAGYRAEGYKRFQLKVGGDAAVDIARILAVAAKLQPGDRLVADANTGWLMHDAMRVVKAVKDVDVYIEQPCLSYEECLSVRRHTNNPFILDEVIDSVD
;
A
#
# COMPACT_ATOMS: atom_id res chain seq x y z
N LEU A 1 3.64 10.74 -8.08
CA LEU A 1 2.48 9.88 -8.26
C LEU A 1 2.25 9.65 -9.75
N GLY A 2 2.29 8.40 -10.18
CA GLY A 2 2.03 8.00 -11.56
C GLY A 2 0.53 7.77 -11.78
N PRO A 3 -0.08 8.37 -12.81
CA PRO A 3 -1.53 8.25 -13.03
C PRO A 3 -1.98 6.84 -13.46
N PHE A 4 -1.05 5.99 -13.84
CA PHE A 4 -1.30 4.58 -14.19
C PHE A 4 -1.21 3.62 -13.00
N TYR A 5 -0.73 4.10 -11.85
CA TYR A 5 -0.55 3.30 -10.64
C TYR A 5 -1.63 3.61 -9.59
N LEU A 6 -1.97 4.87 -9.44
CA LEU A 6 -2.95 5.35 -8.47
C LEU A 6 -3.98 6.24 -9.16
N PRO A 7 -5.23 6.31 -8.66
CA PRO A 7 -6.26 7.20 -9.20
C PRO A 7 -5.98 8.68 -8.92
N ALA A 8 -4.72 9.04 -8.67
CA ALA A 8 -4.26 10.40 -8.38
C ALA A 8 -2.93 10.68 -9.05
N TYR A 9 -2.70 11.93 -9.42
CA TYR A 9 -1.44 12.40 -10.00
C TYR A 9 -1.04 13.76 -9.42
N GLY A 10 0.27 14.05 -9.40
CA GLY A 10 0.82 15.19 -8.68
C GLY A 10 0.23 16.55 -9.04
N ASN A 11 -0.03 16.81 -10.32
CA ASN A 11 -0.65 18.08 -10.73
C ASN A 11 -2.11 18.19 -10.26
N GLY A 12 -2.86 17.10 -10.30
CA GLY A 12 -4.23 17.05 -9.77
C GLY A 12 -4.28 17.29 -8.27
N VAL A 13 -3.34 16.70 -7.51
CA VAL A 13 -3.21 16.97 -6.08
C VAL A 13 -2.95 18.45 -5.81
N ARG A 14 -1.99 19.07 -6.52
CA ARG A 14 -1.69 20.50 -6.35
C ARG A 14 -2.88 21.39 -6.67
N ALA A 15 -3.58 21.13 -7.80
CA ALA A 15 -4.77 21.88 -8.19
C ALA A 15 -5.89 21.73 -7.13
N GLY A 16 -6.10 20.53 -6.63
CA GLY A 16 -7.10 20.26 -5.59
C GLY A 16 -6.78 20.95 -4.26
N ILE A 17 -5.51 21.04 -3.86
CA ILE A 17 -5.09 21.80 -2.68
C ILE A 17 -5.43 23.29 -2.84
N VAL A 18 -5.18 23.87 -4.02
CA VAL A 18 -5.52 25.27 -4.31
C VAL A 18 -7.04 25.47 -4.22
N GLU A 19 -7.82 24.55 -4.76
CA GLU A 19 -9.28 24.60 -4.71
C GLU A 19 -9.79 24.52 -3.28
N LEU A 20 -9.32 23.59 -2.48
CA LEU A 20 -9.69 23.45 -1.08
C LEU A 20 -9.22 24.63 -0.21
N GLY A 21 -8.09 25.23 -0.55
CA GLY A 21 -7.52 26.37 0.20
C GLY A 21 -8.50 27.51 0.40
N ARG A 22 -9.36 27.79 -0.59
CA ARG A 22 -10.39 28.85 -0.50
C ARG A 22 -11.40 28.63 0.63
N HIS A 23 -11.60 27.37 1.02
CA HIS A 23 -12.54 26.99 2.06
C HIS A 23 -11.90 26.77 3.43
N LEU A 24 -10.56 26.69 3.46
CA LEU A 24 -9.80 26.36 4.67
C LEU A 24 -8.99 27.53 5.23
N ILE A 25 -8.67 28.52 4.39
CA ILE A 25 -7.94 29.73 4.85
C ILE A 25 -8.78 30.48 5.88
N GLY A 26 -8.20 30.69 7.06
CA GLY A 26 -8.88 31.33 8.19
C GLY A 26 -9.56 30.38 9.16
N GLU A 27 -9.67 29.10 8.81
CA GLU A 27 -10.19 28.07 9.72
C GLU A 27 -9.13 27.64 10.75
N ASN A 28 -9.59 27.11 11.88
CA ASN A 28 -8.70 26.62 12.92
C ASN A 28 -8.16 25.23 12.56
N PRO A 29 -6.85 25.05 12.32
CA PRO A 29 -6.26 23.79 11.84
C PRO A 29 -6.33 22.64 12.85
N ILE A 30 -6.63 22.89 14.12
CA ILE A 30 -6.77 21.83 15.12
C ILE A 30 -8.22 21.28 15.23
N GLU A 31 -9.17 21.87 14.54
CA GLU A 31 -10.56 21.39 14.47
C GLU A 31 -10.72 20.35 13.35
N LEU A 32 -10.01 19.23 13.46
CA LEU A 32 -9.84 18.23 12.40
C LEU A 32 -11.17 17.76 11.79
N GLN A 33 -12.16 17.44 12.61
CA GLN A 33 -13.46 16.97 12.14
C GLN A 33 -14.22 18.03 11.33
N LYS A 34 -14.13 19.29 11.76
CA LYS A 34 -14.73 20.42 11.03
C LYS A 34 -14.06 20.57 9.67
N LEU A 35 -12.72 20.55 9.65
CA LEU A 35 -11.96 20.72 8.42
C LEU A 35 -12.25 19.59 7.42
N ASN A 36 -12.31 18.35 7.89
CA ASN A 36 -12.66 17.21 7.03
C ASN A 36 -14.05 17.37 6.42
N ARG A 37 -15.05 17.80 7.21
CA ARG A 37 -16.40 18.08 6.69
C ARG A 37 -16.42 19.23 5.67
N LEU A 38 -15.64 20.27 5.88
CA LEU A 38 -15.48 21.38 4.92
C LEU A 38 -14.87 20.89 3.61
N MET A 39 -13.80 20.08 3.69
CA MET A 39 -13.18 19.47 2.50
C MET A 39 -14.14 18.56 1.75
N ASP A 40 -14.95 17.76 2.45
CA ASP A 40 -15.93 16.86 1.84
C ASP A 40 -17.09 17.60 1.16
N ALA A 41 -17.50 18.71 1.76
CA ALA A 41 -18.55 19.58 1.18
C ALA A 41 -18.04 20.33 -0.06
N ALA A 42 -16.77 20.80 -0.01
CA ALA A 42 -16.16 21.60 -1.09
C ALA A 42 -15.73 20.76 -2.30
N LEU A 43 -15.25 19.54 -2.07
CA LEU A 43 -14.70 18.69 -3.13
C LEU A 43 -15.08 17.23 -2.88
N LYS A 44 -16.00 16.68 -3.64
CA LYS A 44 -16.38 15.27 -3.54
C LYS A 44 -15.26 14.36 -4.00
N GLY A 45 -15.00 13.27 -3.25
CA GLY A 45 -13.91 12.34 -3.55
C GLY A 45 -12.54 12.96 -3.33
N HIS A 46 -11.59 12.67 -4.21
CA HIS A 46 -10.24 13.22 -4.18
C HIS A 46 -9.50 13.04 -2.83
N ALA A 47 -9.59 11.82 -2.26
CA ALA A 47 -9.00 11.49 -0.96
C ALA A 47 -7.51 11.84 -0.86
N TYR A 48 -6.75 11.67 -1.96
CA TYR A 48 -5.31 12.00 -1.99
C TYR A 48 -5.01 13.49 -1.82
N VAL A 49 -5.94 14.38 -2.19
CA VAL A 49 -5.81 15.82 -1.94
C VAL A 49 -6.05 16.11 -0.46
N LYS A 50 -7.17 15.57 0.06
CA LYS A 50 -7.61 15.80 1.45
C LYS A 50 -6.65 15.22 2.47
N SER A 51 -6.15 14.02 2.22
CA SER A 51 -5.18 13.32 3.07
C SER A 51 -3.94 14.14 3.39
N GLY A 52 -3.38 14.84 2.40
CA GLY A 52 -2.22 15.69 2.63
C GLY A 52 -2.51 16.87 3.57
N ILE A 53 -3.71 17.46 3.45
CA ILE A 53 -4.15 18.56 4.32
C ILE A 53 -4.45 18.03 5.74
N ASP A 54 -5.16 16.90 5.83
CA ASP A 54 -5.48 16.24 7.10
C ASP A 54 -4.21 15.90 7.89
N MET A 55 -3.22 15.28 7.25
CA MET A 55 -1.93 14.98 7.88
C MET A 55 -1.21 16.25 8.39
N ALA A 56 -1.26 17.35 7.63
CA ALA A 56 -0.70 18.63 8.08
C ALA A 56 -1.41 19.16 9.32
N CYS A 57 -2.73 19.02 9.37
CA CYS A 57 -3.53 19.44 10.53
C CYS A 57 -3.24 18.58 11.77
N TRP A 58 -3.08 17.27 11.62
CA TRP A 58 -2.63 16.38 12.69
C TRP A 58 -1.24 16.76 13.22
N ASP A 59 -0.30 17.11 12.33
CA ASP A 59 1.04 17.56 12.71
C ASP A 59 0.99 18.88 13.49
N ILE A 60 0.13 19.83 13.06
CA ILE A 60 -0.10 21.08 13.79
C ILE A 60 -0.68 20.80 15.19
N LEU A 61 -1.69 19.94 15.29
CA LEU A 61 -2.30 19.57 16.57
C LEU A 61 -1.25 18.95 17.50
N GLY A 62 -0.41 18.05 16.99
CA GLY A 62 0.69 17.47 17.75
C GLY A 62 1.67 18.52 18.29
N LYS A 63 2.06 19.47 17.46
CA LYS A 63 2.94 20.59 17.86
C LYS A 63 2.30 21.49 18.90
N VAL A 64 1.05 21.87 18.72
CA VAL A 64 0.31 22.74 19.66
C VAL A 64 0.14 22.07 21.03
N THR A 65 -0.14 20.78 21.04
CA THR A 65 -0.33 19.99 22.28
C THR A 65 0.98 19.45 22.86
N ASN A 66 2.10 19.65 22.17
CA ASN A 66 3.41 19.07 22.51
C ASN A 66 3.33 17.54 22.68
N GLN A 67 2.58 16.88 21.82
CA GLN A 67 2.43 15.42 21.80
C GLN A 67 2.75 14.88 20.40
N PRO A 68 3.44 13.73 20.28
CA PRO A 68 3.55 13.05 19.00
C PRO A 68 2.17 12.56 18.54
N VAL A 69 1.92 12.58 17.23
CA VAL A 69 0.61 12.22 16.65
C VAL A 69 0.14 10.83 17.10
N CYS A 70 1.05 9.88 17.26
CA CYS A 70 0.70 8.55 17.77
C CYS A 70 0.03 8.56 19.15
N MET A 71 0.39 9.52 20.03
CA MET A 71 -0.26 9.66 21.33
C MET A 71 -1.68 10.22 21.21
N LEU A 72 -1.89 11.13 20.27
CA LEU A 72 -3.21 11.70 19.97
C LEU A 72 -4.15 10.67 19.31
N MET A 73 -3.59 9.67 18.61
CA MET A 73 -4.33 8.59 17.97
C MET A 73 -4.56 7.35 18.84
N GLY A 74 -4.33 7.45 20.15
CA GLY A 74 -4.60 6.35 21.07
C GLY A 74 -3.38 5.73 21.74
N GLY A 75 -2.19 6.25 21.46
CA GLY A 75 -0.96 5.82 22.10
C GLY A 75 -0.04 4.99 21.21
N ARG A 76 1.18 4.83 21.68
CA ARG A 76 2.22 4.11 20.98
C ARG A 76 2.18 2.63 21.36
N TYR A 77 2.02 1.75 20.36
CA TYR A 77 2.03 0.30 20.57
C TYR A 77 3.42 -0.25 20.87
N GLY A 78 4.46 0.30 20.24
CA GLY A 78 5.84 -0.16 20.40
C GLY A 78 6.86 0.93 20.02
N ASP A 79 8.13 0.63 20.24
CA ASP A 79 9.22 1.59 20.00
C ASP A 79 9.85 1.46 18.61
N SER A 80 9.57 0.37 17.91
CA SER A 80 10.12 0.09 16.59
C SER A 80 9.16 -0.72 15.74
N VAL A 81 9.34 -0.64 14.43
CA VAL A 81 8.62 -1.43 13.43
C VAL A 81 9.63 -2.02 12.44
N ASN A 82 9.44 -3.30 12.10
CA ASN A 82 10.27 -3.94 11.09
C ASN A 82 9.91 -3.38 9.72
N LEU A 83 10.91 -2.87 9.01
CA LEU A 83 10.74 -2.39 7.64
C LEU A 83 10.78 -3.54 6.63
N TYR A 84 10.13 -3.35 5.50
CA TYR A 84 10.28 -4.20 4.31
C TYR A 84 11.04 -3.46 3.21
N ARG A 85 11.53 -4.22 2.23
CA ARG A 85 12.17 -3.68 1.04
C ARG A 85 11.38 -4.07 -0.20
N ALA A 86 10.90 -3.07 -0.94
CA ALA A 86 10.23 -3.30 -2.21
C ALA A 86 11.24 -3.67 -3.31
N ILE A 87 10.89 -4.65 -4.13
CA ILE A 87 11.64 -5.11 -5.29
C ILE A 87 10.78 -4.82 -6.52
N SER A 88 11.20 -3.83 -7.32
CA SER A 88 10.49 -3.44 -8.54
C SER A 88 10.47 -4.56 -9.57
N GLN A 89 9.48 -4.55 -10.47
CA GLN A 89 9.36 -5.53 -11.55
C GLN A 89 10.57 -5.49 -12.50
N GLU A 90 11.24 -6.63 -12.59
CA GLU A 90 12.37 -6.88 -13.49
C GLU A 90 12.33 -8.35 -13.95
N ALA A 91 13.37 -8.81 -14.63
CA ALA A 91 13.54 -10.23 -14.91
C ALA A 91 13.65 -11.04 -13.60
N PRO A 92 13.12 -12.28 -13.54
CA PRO A 92 13.08 -13.09 -12.31
C PRO A 92 14.41 -13.19 -11.58
N GLU A 93 15.50 -13.45 -12.30
CA GLU A 93 16.84 -13.57 -11.73
C GLU A 93 17.37 -12.23 -11.17
N ALA A 94 17.08 -11.11 -11.82
CA ALA A 94 17.48 -9.80 -11.34
C ALA A 94 16.79 -9.47 -10.01
N MET A 95 15.48 -9.77 -9.91
CA MET A 95 14.72 -9.59 -8.67
C MET A 95 15.25 -10.48 -7.55
N ALA A 96 15.53 -11.74 -7.85
CA ALA A 96 16.09 -12.70 -6.90
C ALA A 96 17.46 -12.26 -6.36
N ASN A 97 18.31 -11.70 -7.20
CA ASN A 97 19.66 -11.25 -6.81
C ASN A 97 19.61 -10.03 -5.86
N LYS A 98 18.57 -9.18 -5.94
CA LYS A 98 18.39 -8.04 -5.03
C LYS A 98 18.17 -8.47 -3.58
N VAL A 99 17.58 -9.64 -3.34
CA VAL A 99 17.32 -10.16 -1.98
C VAL A 99 18.61 -10.26 -1.17
N ALA A 100 19.69 -10.75 -1.77
CA ALA A 100 20.97 -10.88 -1.07
C ALA A 100 21.55 -9.53 -0.65
N GLY A 101 21.46 -8.52 -1.54
CA GLY A 101 21.90 -7.15 -1.24
C GLY A 101 21.10 -6.53 -0.10
N TYR A 102 19.78 -6.60 -0.19
CA TYR A 102 18.89 -6.05 0.84
C TYR A 102 19.02 -6.78 2.18
N ARG A 103 19.27 -8.08 2.15
CA ARG A 103 19.58 -8.83 3.38
C ARG A 103 20.87 -8.36 4.03
N ALA A 104 21.91 -8.05 3.24
CA ALA A 104 23.14 -7.48 3.76
C ALA A 104 22.93 -6.09 4.42
N GLU A 105 21.91 -5.35 3.99
CA GLU A 105 21.45 -4.11 4.62
C GLU A 105 20.59 -4.34 5.91
N GLY A 106 20.30 -5.61 6.24
CA GLY A 106 19.53 -5.99 7.44
C GLY A 106 18.04 -6.27 7.21
N TYR A 107 17.53 -6.16 5.97
CA TYR A 107 16.13 -6.45 5.67
C TYR A 107 15.87 -7.96 5.67
N LYS A 108 14.71 -8.34 6.23
CA LYS A 108 14.18 -9.71 6.25
C LYS A 108 12.76 -9.80 5.69
N ARG A 109 12.21 -8.69 5.23
CA ARG A 109 10.87 -8.60 4.66
C ARG A 109 10.97 -8.00 3.28
N PHE A 110 10.43 -8.69 2.30
CA PHE A 110 10.54 -8.32 0.88
C PHE A 110 9.14 -8.24 0.28
N GLN A 111 8.82 -7.10 -0.33
CA GLN A 111 7.62 -6.92 -1.14
C GLN A 111 8.02 -6.96 -2.60
N LEU A 112 7.58 -8.01 -3.29
CA LEU A 112 7.86 -8.24 -4.70
C LEU A 112 6.75 -7.62 -5.53
N LYS A 113 7.05 -6.67 -6.38
CA LYS A 113 6.07 -6.10 -7.30
C LYS A 113 5.84 -7.05 -8.47
N VAL A 114 4.58 -7.42 -8.65
CA VAL A 114 4.05 -8.30 -9.70
C VAL A 114 2.81 -7.63 -10.32
N GLY A 115 1.89 -8.35 -10.94
CA GLY A 115 0.66 -7.76 -11.51
C GLY A 115 0.73 -7.56 -13.01
N GLY A 116 1.67 -8.24 -13.67
CA GLY A 116 1.78 -8.31 -15.12
C GLY A 116 1.34 -9.65 -15.69
N ASP A 117 2.11 -10.20 -16.62
CA ASP A 117 1.86 -11.53 -17.19
C ASP A 117 2.01 -12.62 -16.11
N ALA A 118 1.00 -13.47 -15.98
CA ALA A 118 0.93 -14.48 -14.93
C ALA A 118 2.09 -15.49 -14.99
N ALA A 119 2.58 -15.87 -16.17
CA ALA A 119 3.67 -16.82 -16.28
C ALA A 119 5.01 -16.20 -15.85
N VAL A 120 5.21 -14.93 -16.20
CA VAL A 120 6.40 -14.16 -15.77
C VAL A 120 6.35 -13.93 -14.26
N ASP A 121 5.20 -13.59 -13.70
CA ASP A 121 5.04 -13.33 -12.27
C ASP A 121 5.22 -14.60 -11.43
N ILE A 122 4.74 -15.74 -11.89
CA ILE A 122 5.05 -17.04 -11.29
C ILE A 122 6.57 -17.27 -11.24
N ALA A 123 7.27 -17.05 -12.36
CA ALA A 123 8.71 -17.20 -12.39
C ALA A 123 9.44 -16.24 -11.44
N ARG A 124 8.98 -14.99 -11.33
CA ARG A 124 9.49 -13.98 -10.37
C ARG A 124 9.34 -14.45 -8.93
N ILE A 125 8.14 -14.87 -8.56
CA ILE A 125 7.85 -15.33 -7.18
C ILE A 125 8.72 -16.54 -6.83
N LEU A 126 8.79 -17.53 -7.72
CA LEU A 126 9.59 -18.74 -7.48
C LEU A 126 11.08 -18.46 -7.40
N ALA A 127 11.62 -17.61 -8.28
CA ALA A 127 13.04 -17.23 -8.25
C ALA A 127 13.42 -16.49 -6.97
N VAL A 128 12.57 -15.56 -6.51
CA VAL A 128 12.81 -14.83 -5.25
C VAL A 128 12.64 -15.75 -4.06
N ALA A 129 11.60 -16.57 -4.02
CA ALA A 129 11.36 -17.52 -2.93
C ALA A 129 12.54 -18.48 -2.71
N ALA A 130 13.19 -18.93 -3.81
CA ALA A 130 14.37 -19.78 -3.75
C ALA A 130 15.60 -19.12 -3.08
N LYS A 131 15.61 -17.80 -2.92
CA LYS A 131 16.69 -17.06 -2.24
C LYS A 131 16.36 -16.74 -0.77
N LEU A 132 15.15 -17.01 -0.30
CA LEU A 132 14.75 -16.73 1.07
C LEU A 132 15.48 -17.65 2.06
N GLN A 133 15.65 -17.13 3.26
CA GLN A 133 16.22 -17.85 4.39
C GLN A 133 15.19 -17.97 5.54
N PRO A 134 15.37 -18.89 6.49
CA PRO A 134 14.50 -18.98 7.64
C PRO A 134 14.34 -17.63 8.36
N GLY A 135 13.08 -17.23 8.55
CA GLY A 135 12.73 -15.95 9.17
C GLY A 135 12.51 -14.78 8.18
N ASP A 136 12.81 -14.96 6.89
CA ASP A 136 12.42 -14.01 5.87
C ASP A 136 10.90 -14.07 5.62
N ARG A 137 10.33 -12.96 5.12
CA ARG A 137 8.92 -12.86 4.70
C ARG A 137 8.85 -12.32 3.28
N LEU A 138 8.04 -12.95 2.45
CA LEU A 138 7.78 -12.52 1.09
C LEU A 138 6.32 -12.11 0.93
N VAL A 139 6.12 -10.98 0.31
CA VAL A 139 4.81 -10.49 -0.17
C VAL A 139 4.89 -10.35 -1.68
N ALA A 140 3.97 -10.90 -2.42
CA ALA A 140 3.80 -10.69 -3.85
C ALA A 140 2.63 -9.73 -4.05
N ASP A 141 2.95 -8.49 -4.36
CA ASP A 141 1.99 -7.40 -4.50
C ASP A 141 1.72 -7.13 -5.97
N ALA A 142 0.49 -7.43 -6.38
CA ALA A 142 0.03 -7.25 -7.74
C ALA A 142 -0.57 -5.85 -8.00
N ASN A 143 -0.82 -5.06 -6.96
CA ASN A 143 -1.41 -3.72 -7.07
C ASN A 143 -2.63 -3.70 -8.03
N THR A 144 -3.55 -4.63 -7.85
CA THR A 144 -4.76 -4.84 -8.68
C THR A 144 -4.52 -5.35 -10.11
N GLY A 145 -3.28 -5.65 -10.48
CA GLY A 145 -2.87 -5.81 -11.89
C GLY A 145 -3.32 -7.11 -12.56
N TRP A 146 -3.73 -8.14 -11.82
CA TRP A 146 -4.20 -9.38 -12.42
C TRP A 146 -5.71 -9.39 -12.64
N LEU A 147 -6.11 -9.91 -13.78
CA LEU A 147 -7.48 -10.40 -13.95
C LEU A 147 -7.68 -11.65 -13.10
N MET A 148 -8.91 -11.94 -12.71
CA MET A 148 -9.23 -13.07 -11.82
C MET A 148 -8.68 -14.42 -12.31
N HIS A 149 -8.71 -14.68 -13.63
CA HIS A 149 -8.17 -15.93 -14.18
C HIS A 149 -6.65 -16.01 -14.08
N ASP A 150 -5.93 -14.88 -14.21
CA ASP A 150 -4.48 -14.82 -14.05
C ASP A 150 -4.10 -14.96 -12.57
N ALA A 151 -4.79 -14.26 -11.69
CA ALA A 151 -4.64 -14.43 -10.24
C ALA A 151 -4.82 -15.91 -9.82
N MET A 152 -5.85 -16.60 -10.36
CA MET A 152 -6.07 -18.04 -10.13
C MET A 152 -4.91 -18.90 -10.60
N ARG A 153 -4.30 -18.58 -11.74
CA ARG A 153 -3.11 -19.30 -12.23
C ARG A 153 -1.93 -19.11 -11.30
N VAL A 154 -1.68 -17.86 -10.89
CA VAL A 154 -0.57 -17.53 -9.99
C VAL A 154 -0.73 -18.24 -8.65
N VAL A 155 -1.85 -18.08 -7.96
CA VAL A 155 -2.03 -18.67 -6.61
C VAL A 155 -1.96 -20.21 -6.63
N LYS A 156 -2.42 -20.85 -7.70
CA LYS A 156 -2.28 -22.31 -7.87
C LYS A 156 -0.82 -22.73 -8.07
N ALA A 157 -0.04 -21.96 -8.82
CA ALA A 157 1.35 -22.27 -9.10
C ALA A 157 2.26 -22.06 -7.88
N VAL A 158 1.92 -21.11 -7.00
CA VAL A 158 2.72 -20.77 -5.81
C VAL A 158 2.12 -21.30 -4.49
N LYS A 159 1.15 -22.21 -4.55
CA LYS A 159 0.41 -22.73 -3.40
C LYS A 159 1.29 -23.35 -2.30
N ASP A 160 2.46 -23.86 -2.66
CA ASP A 160 3.42 -24.49 -1.76
C ASP A 160 4.58 -23.56 -1.38
N VAL A 161 4.49 -22.27 -1.75
CA VAL A 161 5.46 -21.23 -1.42
C VAL A 161 4.95 -20.42 -0.23
N ASP A 162 5.81 -20.15 0.76
CA ASP A 162 5.49 -19.24 1.87
C ASP A 162 5.53 -17.79 1.37
N VAL A 163 4.45 -17.35 0.76
CA VAL A 163 4.27 -16.01 0.19
C VAL A 163 2.89 -15.47 0.53
N TYR A 164 2.85 -14.22 0.94
CA TYR A 164 1.59 -13.45 1.05
C TYR A 164 1.21 -12.92 -0.33
N ILE A 165 -0.06 -12.98 -0.68
CA ILE A 165 -0.60 -12.41 -1.92
C ILE A 165 -1.26 -11.09 -1.56
N GLU A 166 -0.72 -10.00 -2.09
CA GLU A 166 -1.25 -8.66 -1.85
C GLU A 166 -1.99 -8.17 -3.07
N GLN A 167 -3.20 -7.69 -2.84
CA GLN A 167 -4.12 -7.05 -3.79
C GLN A 167 -4.07 -7.64 -5.22
N PRO A 168 -4.46 -8.93 -5.38
CA PRO A 168 -4.32 -9.62 -6.67
C PRO A 168 -5.21 -9.03 -7.77
N CYS A 169 -6.44 -8.60 -7.43
CA CYS A 169 -7.45 -8.14 -8.36
C CYS A 169 -8.00 -6.76 -7.98
N LEU A 170 -8.77 -6.18 -8.89
CA LEU A 170 -9.28 -4.80 -8.76
C LEU A 170 -10.36 -4.66 -7.68
N SER A 171 -11.22 -5.68 -7.48
CA SER A 171 -12.32 -5.59 -6.52
C SER A 171 -12.13 -6.52 -5.31
N TYR A 172 -12.79 -6.19 -4.22
CA TYR A 172 -12.83 -7.00 -3.01
C TYR A 172 -13.39 -8.41 -3.28
N GLU A 173 -14.48 -8.50 -4.05
CA GLU A 173 -15.17 -9.75 -4.39
C GLU A 173 -14.29 -10.68 -5.24
N GLU A 174 -13.52 -10.12 -6.19
CA GLU A 174 -12.56 -10.89 -6.97
C GLU A 174 -11.44 -11.41 -6.08
N CYS A 175 -10.89 -10.58 -5.20
CA CYS A 175 -9.87 -10.99 -4.23
C CYS A 175 -10.37 -12.12 -3.32
N LEU A 176 -11.61 -12.01 -2.80
CA LEU A 176 -12.23 -13.08 -2.01
C LEU A 176 -12.43 -14.36 -2.81
N SER A 177 -12.82 -14.25 -4.08
CA SER A 177 -12.98 -15.40 -4.97
C SER A 177 -11.65 -16.13 -5.18
N VAL A 178 -10.58 -15.40 -5.43
CA VAL A 178 -9.23 -15.99 -5.58
C VAL A 178 -8.77 -16.61 -4.27
N ARG A 179 -8.97 -15.94 -3.13
CA ARG A 179 -8.56 -16.42 -1.81
C ARG A 179 -9.11 -17.80 -1.46
N ARG A 180 -10.31 -18.14 -1.90
CA ARG A 180 -10.94 -19.45 -1.65
C ARG A 180 -10.22 -20.62 -2.32
N HIS A 181 -9.28 -20.37 -3.22
CA HIS A 181 -8.56 -21.37 -4.00
C HIS A 181 -7.08 -21.53 -3.60
N THR A 182 -6.68 -20.92 -2.49
CA THR A 182 -5.32 -21.04 -1.96
C THR A 182 -5.30 -20.95 -0.44
N ASN A 183 -4.25 -21.51 0.17
CA ASN A 183 -3.96 -21.34 1.60
C ASN A 183 -2.97 -20.19 1.87
N ASN A 184 -2.43 -19.56 0.83
CA ASN A 184 -1.55 -18.41 1.00
C ASN A 184 -2.30 -17.28 1.73
N PRO A 185 -1.68 -16.58 2.68
CA PRO A 185 -2.29 -15.42 3.30
C PRO A 185 -2.49 -14.30 2.29
N PHE A 186 -3.58 -13.52 2.47
CA PHE A 186 -3.89 -12.37 1.63
C PHE A 186 -3.70 -11.08 2.40
N ILE A 187 -3.24 -10.06 1.71
CA ILE A 187 -3.22 -8.65 2.14
C ILE A 187 -4.13 -7.89 1.18
N LEU A 188 -5.05 -7.11 1.72
CA LEU A 188 -5.87 -6.18 0.95
C LEU A 188 -5.34 -4.77 1.21
N ASP A 189 -5.19 -3.99 0.16
CA ASP A 189 -4.67 -2.63 0.18
C ASP A 189 -5.64 -1.68 -0.55
N GLU A 190 -5.61 -1.62 -1.87
CA GLU A 190 -6.36 -0.63 -2.65
C GLU A 190 -7.87 -0.72 -2.53
N VAL A 191 -8.41 -1.87 -2.13
CA VAL A 191 -9.86 -2.05 -1.93
C VAL A 191 -10.34 -1.72 -0.52
N ILE A 192 -9.43 -1.40 0.40
CA ILE A 192 -9.77 -0.98 1.76
C ILE A 192 -9.74 0.54 1.80
N ASP A 193 -10.88 1.15 1.50
CA ASP A 193 -11.05 2.60 1.43
C ASP A 193 -11.96 3.17 2.52
N SER A 194 -12.59 2.31 3.33
CA SER A 194 -13.39 2.68 4.48
C SER A 194 -13.24 1.66 5.61
N VAL A 195 -13.82 1.98 6.77
CA VAL A 195 -13.91 1.09 7.95
C VAL A 195 -15.27 0.41 8.08
N ASP A 196 -16.18 0.68 7.14
CA ASP A 196 -17.56 0.15 7.11
C ASP A 196 -17.65 -1.18 6.38
#